data_c98e2ae882ae825cb99b74bdb53ae1b0
#
_entry.id   c98e2ae882ae825cb99b74bdb53ae1b0
#
_cell.length_a   1.000
_cell.length_b   1.000
_cell.length_c   1.000
_cell.angle_alpha   90.00
_cell.angle_beta   90.00
_cell.angle_gamma   90.00
#
_symmetry.space_group_name_H-M   'P 1'
#
loop_
_entity.id
_entity.type
_entity.pdbx_description
1 polymer ?
#
loop_
_entity_poly.entity_id
_entity_poly.type
_entity_poly.pdbx_seq_one_letter_code
_entity_poly.pdbx_strand_id
1 'polypeptide(L)'
;MSMKIIPFEERYRQDFIDFNTDWIVSNFGFLEENDLRTFEKIDEEMQRGAMIFFAVDHDTALATCMSRPMEGTTWEICKLGSNRNVPHRGAGSAVFRASMEWAKDHGAQKLFIISNSSLKPALHIYEKYGFKEIKLDSYEYVRGDIAFEKTDL
;
A
#
# COMPACT_ATOMS: atom_id res chain seq x y z
N MET A 1 -14.63 -3.13 19.95
CA MET A 1 -13.60 -3.66 19.04
C MET A 1 -12.41 -2.71 19.01
N SER A 2 -11.22 -3.22 19.26
CA SER A 2 -10.04 -2.39 19.34
C SER A 2 -9.09 -2.69 18.17
N MET A 3 -9.19 -1.90 17.12
CA MET A 3 -8.25 -1.95 16.00
C MET A 3 -7.09 -1.01 16.33
N LYS A 4 -5.86 -1.51 16.17
CA LYS A 4 -4.64 -0.71 16.33
C LYS A 4 -3.91 -0.65 15.02
N ILE A 5 -3.28 0.49 14.74
CA ILE A 5 -2.42 0.64 13.57
C ILE A 5 -0.99 0.62 14.07
N ILE A 6 -0.21 -0.34 13.58
CA ILE A 6 1.17 -0.56 14.02
C ILE A 6 2.14 -0.57 12.84
N PRO A 7 3.38 -0.16 13.04
CA PRO A 7 4.42 -0.35 12.04
C PRO A 7 4.83 -1.82 11.97
N PHE A 8 5.66 -2.15 11.01
CA PHE A 8 6.10 -3.51 10.74
C PHE A 8 6.55 -4.25 12.00
N GLU A 9 6.05 -5.49 12.14
CA GLU A 9 6.54 -6.48 13.09
C GLU A 9 6.76 -7.79 12.34
N GLU A 10 7.81 -8.52 12.70
CA GLU A 10 8.19 -9.75 11.99
C GLU A 10 7.06 -10.77 11.93
N ARG A 11 6.25 -10.88 12.98
CA ARG A 11 5.14 -11.86 13.03
C ARG A 11 4.06 -11.60 11.97
N TYR A 12 4.03 -10.41 11.35
CA TYR A 12 3.05 -10.06 10.32
C TYR A 12 3.66 -10.01 8.91
N ARG A 13 4.93 -10.36 8.75
CA ARG A 13 5.59 -10.38 7.44
C ARG A 13 4.80 -11.21 6.42
N GLN A 14 4.39 -12.41 6.83
CA GLN A 14 3.68 -13.29 5.91
C GLN A 14 2.29 -12.75 5.58
N ASP A 15 1.63 -12.07 6.52
CA ASP A 15 0.33 -11.45 6.26
C ASP A 15 0.44 -10.37 5.17
N PHE A 16 1.51 -9.57 5.20
CA PHE A 16 1.75 -8.58 4.15
C PHE A 16 1.84 -9.25 2.78
N ILE A 17 2.60 -10.32 2.68
CA ILE A 17 2.78 -11.07 1.43
C ILE A 17 1.46 -11.70 1.00
N ASP A 18 0.77 -12.37 1.92
CA ASP A 18 -0.44 -13.12 1.61
C ASP A 18 -1.61 -12.22 1.23
N PHE A 19 -1.83 -11.12 1.95
CA PHE A 19 -2.92 -10.21 1.65
C PHE A 19 -2.75 -9.61 0.26
N ASN A 20 -1.53 -9.25 -0.11
CA ASN A 20 -1.26 -8.68 -1.42
C ASN A 20 -1.30 -9.73 -2.52
N THR A 21 -0.75 -10.93 -2.27
CA THR A 21 -0.85 -12.04 -3.23
C THR A 21 -2.31 -12.37 -3.52
N ASP A 22 -3.15 -12.41 -2.49
CA ASP A 22 -4.57 -12.75 -2.63
C ASP A 22 -5.29 -11.81 -3.59
N TRP A 23 -5.19 -10.49 -3.40
CA TRP A 23 -5.92 -9.58 -4.27
C TRP A 23 -5.32 -9.50 -5.68
N ILE A 24 -3.99 -9.61 -5.79
CA ILE A 24 -3.32 -9.55 -7.09
C ILE A 24 -3.70 -10.78 -7.94
N VAL A 25 -3.58 -11.97 -7.36
CA VAL A 25 -3.88 -13.20 -8.10
C VAL A 25 -5.37 -13.32 -8.40
N SER A 26 -6.24 -12.95 -7.45
CA SER A 26 -7.70 -13.02 -7.64
C SER A 26 -8.17 -12.10 -8.77
N ASN A 27 -7.57 -10.93 -8.91
CA ASN A 27 -8.02 -9.94 -9.90
C ASN A 27 -7.26 -10.03 -11.22
N PHE A 28 -5.98 -10.45 -11.20
CA PHE A 28 -5.10 -10.36 -12.37
C PHE A 28 -4.43 -11.67 -12.74
N GLY A 29 -4.56 -12.71 -11.94
CA GLY A 29 -4.14 -14.07 -12.27
C GLY A 29 -2.74 -14.45 -11.84
N PHE A 30 -1.81 -13.51 -11.66
CA PHE A 30 -0.43 -13.83 -11.33
C PHE A 30 0.29 -12.65 -10.67
N LEU A 31 1.36 -12.96 -9.93
CA LEU A 31 2.26 -11.94 -9.39
C LEU A 31 3.26 -11.54 -10.48
N GLU A 32 3.56 -10.25 -10.58
CA GLU A 32 4.58 -9.75 -11.48
C GLU A 32 5.95 -9.77 -10.79
N GLU A 33 7.01 -9.65 -11.56
CA GLU A 33 8.37 -9.66 -11.04
C GLU A 33 8.60 -8.58 -9.98
N ASN A 34 8.03 -7.39 -10.17
CA ASN A 34 8.14 -6.31 -9.20
C ASN A 34 7.47 -6.65 -7.87
N ASP A 35 6.37 -7.41 -7.89
CA ASP A 35 5.72 -7.87 -6.66
C ASP A 35 6.64 -8.82 -5.90
N LEU A 36 7.19 -9.81 -6.62
CA LEU A 36 8.09 -10.81 -6.03
C LEU A 36 9.32 -10.14 -5.43
N ARG A 37 9.89 -9.19 -6.15
CA ARG A 37 11.07 -8.45 -5.67
C ARG A 37 10.75 -7.70 -4.38
N THR A 38 9.61 -7.04 -4.29
CA THR A 38 9.20 -6.34 -3.07
C THR A 38 9.08 -7.31 -1.90
N PHE A 39 8.46 -8.46 -2.11
CA PHE A 39 8.27 -9.46 -1.05
C PHE A 39 9.60 -10.05 -0.57
N GLU A 40 10.55 -10.25 -1.47
CA GLU A 40 11.87 -10.78 -1.12
C GLU A 40 12.74 -9.75 -0.40
N LYS A 41 12.54 -8.46 -0.65
CA LYS A 41 13.43 -7.39 -0.22
C LYS A 41 12.82 -6.45 0.82
N ILE A 42 11.87 -6.95 1.61
CA ILE A 42 11.20 -6.13 2.64
C ILE A 42 12.22 -5.46 3.57
N ASP A 43 13.20 -6.22 4.08
CA ASP A 43 14.18 -5.68 5.01
C ASP A 43 15.02 -4.58 4.37
N GLU A 44 15.44 -4.79 3.12
CA GLU A 44 16.23 -3.81 2.37
C GLU A 44 15.43 -2.54 2.10
N GLU A 45 14.15 -2.69 1.76
CA GLU A 45 13.25 -1.55 1.55
C GLU A 45 13.12 -0.71 2.83
N MET A 46 12.95 -1.38 3.98
CA MET A 46 12.87 -0.68 5.26
C MET A 46 14.17 0.02 5.64
N GLN A 47 15.31 -0.58 5.30
CA GLN A 47 16.61 0.06 5.51
C GLN A 47 16.75 1.35 4.70
N ARG A 48 16.06 1.44 3.58
CA ARG A 48 16.04 2.63 2.73
C ARG A 48 15.01 3.67 3.16
N GLY A 49 14.24 3.38 4.21
CA GLY A 49 13.26 4.30 4.76
C GLY A 49 11.81 3.88 4.59
N ALA A 50 11.53 2.81 3.85
CA ALA A 50 10.17 2.31 3.71
C ALA A 50 9.61 1.82 5.03
N MET A 51 8.28 1.80 5.14
CA MET A 51 7.59 1.21 6.28
C MET A 51 6.33 0.49 5.80
N ILE A 52 6.02 -0.60 6.45
CA ILE A 52 4.80 -1.36 6.22
C ILE A 52 3.94 -1.23 7.47
N PHE A 53 2.69 -0.82 7.29
CA PHE A 53 1.74 -0.69 8.39
C PHE A 53 0.73 -1.83 8.38
N PHE A 54 0.23 -2.16 9.56
CA PHE A 54 -0.81 -3.17 9.74
C PHE A 54 -1.90 -2.61 10.64
N ALA A 55 -3.14 -2.92 10.29
CA ALA A 55 -4.26 -2.78 11.20
C ALA A 55 -4.45 -4.14 11.88
N VAL A 56 -4.40 -4.17 13.21
CA VAL A 56 -4.51 -5.43 13.96
C VAL A 56 -5.59 -5.35 15.01
N ASP A 57 -6.23 -6.49 15.26
CA ASP A 57 -7.22 -6.65 16.32
C ASP A 57 -6.96 -8.00 16.98
N HIS A 58 -6.65 -7.98 18.29
CA HIS A 58 -6.33 -9.19 19.04
C HIS A 58 -5.28 -10.06 18.34
N ASP A 59 -4.18 -9.45 17.94
CA ASP A 59 -3.05 -10.10 17.26
C ASP A 59 -3.35 -10.64 15.85
N THR A 60 -4.53 -10.36 15.32
CA THR A 60 -4.89 -10.72 13.95
C THR A 60 -4.74 -9.51 13.04
N ALA A 61 -3.93 -9.65 11.98
CA ALA A 61 -3.78 -8.59 10.98
C ALA A 61 -5.05 -8.52 10.12
N LEU A 62 -5.57 -7.31 9.92
CA LEU A 62 -6.80 -7.05 9.17
C LEU A 62 -6.52 -6.41 7.82
N ALA A 63 -5.47 -5.61 7.73
CA ALA A 63 -5.07 -4.91 6.51
C ALA A 63 -3.62 -4.50 6.61
N THR A 64 -3.02 -4.17 5.47
CA THR A 64 -1.63 -3.73 5.38
C THR A 64 -1.46 -2.73 4.25
N CYS A 65 -0.44 -1.90 4.35
CA CYS A 65 -0.08 -0.95 3.30
C CYS A 65 1.39 -0.56 3.46
N MET A 66 2.06 -0.30 2.35
CA MET A 66 3.47 0.08 2.33
C MET A 66 3.64 1.51 1.86
N SER A 67 4.59 2.20 2.48
CA SER A 67 5.04 3.53 2.09
C SER A 67 6.54 3.45 1.82
N ARG A 68 6.99 3.90 0.64
CA ARG A 68 8.42 3.81 0.30
C ARG A 68 8.92 5.03 -0.46
N PRO A 69 10.18 5.46 -0.19
CA PRO A 69 10.75 6.59 -0.92
C PRO A 69 11.05 6.23 -2.37
N MET A 70 10.86 7.20 -3.25
CA MET A 70 11.25 7.17 -4.65
C MET A 70 12.35 8.21 -4.85
N GLU A 71 12.57 8.65 -6.08
CA GLU A 71 13.53 9.72 -6.35
C GLU A 71 13.09 11.04 -5.72
N GLY A 72 14.07 11.80 -5.22
CA GLY A 72 13.83 13.13 -4.67
C GLY A 72 12.95 13.08 -3.43
N THR A 73 11.90 13.87 -3.42
CA THR A 73 10.94 13.94 -2.31
C THR A 73 9.59 13.28 -2.63
N THR A 74 9.57 12.40 -3.62
CA THR A 74 8.40 11.62 -3.98
C THR A 74 8.40 10.31 -3.23
N TRP A 75 7.25 9.92 -2.68
CA TRP A 75 7.06 8.64 -2.00
C TRP A 75 5.91 7.89 -2.64
N GLU A 76 6.05 6.59 -2.75
CA GLU A 76 4.99 5.72 -3.28
C GLU A 76 4.21 5.09 -2.14
N ILE A 77 2.88 5.12 -2.25
CA ILE A 77 1.99 4.34 -1.38
C ILE A 77 1.53 3.14 -2.19
N CYS A 78 1.77 1.95 -1.69
CA CYS A 78 1.56 0.72 -2.46
C CYS A 78 1.24 -0.47 -1.57
N LYS A 79 0.94 -1.60 -2.19
CA LYS A 79 0.70 -2.86 -1.50
C LYS A 79 -0.38 -2.76 -0.42
N LEU A 80 -1.48 -2.08 -0.76
CA LEU A 80 -2.67 -2.03 0.10
C LEU A 80 -3.43 -3.34 -0.07
N GLY A 81 -3.51 -4.13 0.99
CA GLY A 81 -4.16 -5.42 0.98
C GLY A 81 -4.96 -5.66 2.26
N SER A 82 -5.95 -6.53 2.19
CA SER A 82 -6.84 -6.83 3.31
C SER A 82 -6.95 -8.31 3.58
N ASN A 83 -7.25 -8.65 4.84
CA ASN A 83 -7.53 -10.01 5.24
C ASN A 83 -8.94 -10.39 4.78
N ARG A 84 -9.04 -11.29 3.80
CA ARG A 84 -10.31 -11.69 3.21
C ARG A 84 -11.13 -12.58 4.15
N ASN A 85 -10.48 -13.21 5.12
CA ASN A 85 -11.12 -14.12 6.06
C ASN A 85 -11.70 -13.41 7.28
N VAL A 86 -11.20 -12.20 7.57
CA VAL A 86 -11.65 -11.40 8.71
C VAL A 86 -11.90 -9.97 8.23
N PRO A 87 -13.02 -9.75 7.53
CA PRO A 87 -13.34 -8.41 7.01
C PRO A 87 -13.49 -7.41 8.15
N HIS A 88 -12.94 -6.22 7.97
CA HIS A 88 -13.08 -5.14 8.93
C HIS A 88 -13.21 -3.81 8.20
N ARG A 89 -14.35 -3.13 8.44
CA ARG A 89 -14.61 -1.84 7.82
C ARG A 89 -13.63 -0.79 8.35
N GLY A 90 -13.00 -0.06 7.45
CA GLY A 90 -12.09 1.03 7.78
C GLY A 90 -10.64 0.63 7.98
N ALA A 91 -10.31 -0.66 8.03
CA ALA A 91 -8.93 -1.10 8.23
C ALA A 91 -8.01 -0.67 7.07
N GLY A 92 -8.47 -0.85 5.83
CA GLY A 92 -7.71 -0.43 4.65
C GLY A 92 -7.46 1.06 4.62
N SER A 93 -8.48 1.86 4.91
CA SER A 93 -8.35 3.31 4.97
C SER A 93 -7.37 3.75 6.06
N ALA A 94 -7.39 3.08 7.21
CA ALA A 94 -6.51 3.42 8.33
C ALA A 94 -5.04 3.14 8.04
N VAL A 95 -4.71 2.00 7.44
CA VAL A 95 -3.31 1.69 7.09
C VAL A 95 -2.82 2.57 5.95
N PHE A 96 -3.71 2.93 5.03
CA PHE A 96 -3.38 3.86 3.94
C PHE A 96 -3.01 5.22 4.52
N ARG A 97 -3.82 5.73 5.45
CA ARG A 97 -3.55 7.00 6.12
C ARG A 97 -2.22 6.96 6.87
N ALA A 98 -1.94 5.89 7.61
CA ALA A 98 -0.66 5.75 8.33
C ALA A 98 0.52 5.80 7.35
N SER A 99 0.38 5.16 6.18
CA SER A 99 1.42 5.16 5.15
C SER A 99 1.67 6.55 4.59
N MET A 100 0.61 7.34 4.39
CA MET A 100 0.73 8.73 3.97
C MET A 100 1.46 9.58 5.02
N GLU A 101 1.09 9.42 6.29
CA GLU A 101 1.68 10.19 7.38
C GLU A 101 3.16 9.86 7.56
N TRP A 102 3.54 8.58 7.41
CA TRP A 102 4.94 8.17 7.48
C TRP A 102 5.77 8.91 6.42
N ALA A 103 5.30 8.90 5.18
CA ALA A 103 5.97 9.59 4.09
C ALA A 103 6.10 11.09 4.36
N LYS A 104 5.02 11.72 4.80
CA LYS A 104 5.01 13.14 5.12
C LYS A 104 6.01 13.46 6.24
N ASP A 105 6.03 12.66 7.30
CA ASP A 105 6.93 12.86 8.43
C ASP A 105 8.40 12.66 8.04
N HIS A 106 8.65 11.97 6.95
CA HIS A 106 10.01 11.73 6.43
C HIS A 106 10.36 12.62 5.24
N GLY A 107 9.62 13.72 5.06
CA GLY A 107 9.98 14.75 4.09
C GLY A 107 9.37 14.63 2.72
N ALA A 108 8.37 13.78 2.54
CA ALA A 108 7.69 13.68 1.25
C ALA A 108 7.02 15.00 0.89
N GLN A 109 7.20 15.42 -0.36
CA GLN A 109 6.49 16.57 -0.94
C GLN A 109 5.48 16.12 -1.99
N LYS A 110 5.58 14.87 -2.44
CA LYS A 110 4.63 14.28 -3.37
C LYS A 110 4.41 12.82 -2.99
N LEU A 111 3.16 12.39 -3.02
CA LEU A 111 2.78 10.99 -2.91
C LEU A 111 2.32 10.50 -4.27
N PHE A 112 2.66 9.25 -4.61
CA PHE A 112 2.42 8.64 -5.91
C PHE A 112 1.83 7.25 -5.75
N ILE A 113 0.85 6.90 -6.61
CA ILE A 113 0.18 5.60 -6.59
C ILE A 113 0.00 5.10 -8.02
N ILE A 114 0.30 3.81 -8.25
CA ILE A 114 -0.10 3.11 -9.46
C ILE A 114 -1.19 2.13 -9.06
N SER A 115 -2.27 2.07 -9.83
CA SER A 115 -3.40 1.20 -9.54
C SER A 115 -4.05 0.68 -10.82
N ASN A 116 -5.20 0.06 -10.69
CA ASN A 116 -6.01 -0.39 -11.81
C ASN A 116 -7.42 0.16 -11.65
N SER A 117 -8.00 0.61 -12.76
CA SER A 117 -9.31 1.24 -12.76
C SER A 117 -10.45 0.31 -12.32
N SER A 118 -10.22 -1.01 -12.28
CA SER A 118 -11.19 -1.97 -11.80
C SER A 118 -11.23 -2.09 -10.27
N LEU A 119 -10.20 -1.62 -9.57
CA LEU A 119 -10.08 -1.74 -8.11
C LEU A 119 -10.87 -0.63 -7.40
N LYS A 120 -12.19 -0.66 -7.51
CA LYS A 120 -13.05 0.42 -7.03
C LYS A 120 -12.89 0.77 -5.54
N PRO A 121 -12.79 -0.20 -4.62
CA PRO A 121 -12.60 0.17 -3.21
C PRO A 121 -11.31 0.96 -2.97
N ALA A 122 -10.20 0.59 -3.63
CA ALA A 122 -8.94 1.31 -3.51
C ALA A 122 -9.05 2.72 -4.09
N LEU A 123 -9.64 2.86 -5.28
CA LEU A 123 -9.83 4.16 -5.92
C LEU A 123 -10.64 5.10 -5.02
N HIS A 124 -11.63 4.55 -4.32
CA HIS A 124 -12.46 5.32 -3.40
C HIS A 124 -11.62 5.90 -2.24
N ILE A 125 -10.68 5.11 -1.71
CA ILE A 125 -9.74 5.57 -0.68
C ILE A 125 -8.87 6.70 -1.21
N TYR A 126 -8.31 6.55 -2.40
CA TYR A 126 -7.43 7.58 -2.99
C TYR A 126 -8.18 8.91 -3.17
N GLU A 127 -9.41 8.84 -3.67
CA GLU A 127 -10.25 10.01 -3.84
C GLU A 127 -10.58 10.66 -2.49
N LYS A 128 -10.92 9.86 -1.49
CA LYS A 128 -11.21 10.32 -0.14
C LYS A 128 -10.07 11.15 0.46
N TYR A 129 -8.83 10.75 0.19
CA TYR A 129 -7.66 11.44 0.72
C TYR A 129 -7.11 12.51 -0.22
N GLY A 130 -7.84 12.86 -1.27
CA GLY A 130 -7.52 14.01 -2.11
C GLY A 130 -6.48 13.76 -3.19
N PHE A 131 -6.23 12.51 -3.55
CA PHE A 131 -5.35 12.19 -4.66
C PHE A 131 -6.00 12.55 -5.97
N LYS A 132 -5.19 12.99 -6.93
CA LYS A 132 -5.64 13.37 -8.28
C LYS A 132 -5.08 12.38 -9.29
N GLU A 133 -5.93 11.98 -10.22
CA GLU A 133 -5.52 11.09 -11.30
C GLU A 133 -4.53 11.80 -12.22
N ILE A 134 -3.48 11.08 -12.62
CA ILE A 134 -2.51 11.55 -13.61
C ILE A 134 -2.36 10.50 -14.71
N LYS A 135 -1.83 10.93 -15.86
CA LYS A 135 -1.53 10.04 -16.98
C LYS A 135 -0.03 9.78 -17.02
N LEU A 136 0.35 8.52 -17.21
CA LEU A 136 1.74 8.12 -17.38
C LEU A 136 1.93 7.59 -18.81
N ASP A 137 3.13 7.78 -19.35
CA ASP A 137 3.49 7.22 -20.68
C ASP A 137 3.63 5.70 -20.60
N SER A 138 4.09 5.19 -19.44
CA SER A 138 4.22 3.76 -19.21
C SER A 138 4.00 3.47 -17.72
N TYR A 139 3.61 2.23 -17.41
CA TYR A 139 3.37 1.78 -16.04
C TYR A 139 4.36 0.68 -15.67
N GLU A 140 4.85 0.73 -14.43
CA GLU A 140 5.76 -0.26 -13.89
C GLU A 140 5.16 -1.67 -13.86
N TYR A 141 3.82 -1.75 -13.67
CA TYR A 141 3.09 -3.03 -13.65
C TYR A 141 2.24 -3.16 -14.90
N VAL A 142 2.20 -4.39 -15.46
CA VAL A 142 1.33 -4.68 -16.61
C VAL A 142 -0.14 -4.45 -16.24
N ARG A 143 -0.52 -4.74 -15.00
CA ARG A 143 -1.88 -4.52 -14.50
C ARG A 143 -2.19 -3.05 -14.21
N GLY A 144 -1.19 -2.16 -14.25
CA GLY A 144 -1.40 -0.75 -13.99
C GLY A 144 -2.01 -0.03 -15.19
N ASP A 145 -3.11 0.66 -15.01
CA ASP A 145 -3.72 1.47 -16.08
C ASP A 145 -4.15 2.85 -15.59
N ILE A 146 -3.91 3.16 -14.32
CA ILE A 146 -4.28 4.43 -13.73
C ILE A 146 -3.24 4.79 -12.66
N ALA A 147 -2.96 6.08 -12.52
CA ALA A 147 -2.03 6.57 -11.52
C ALA A 147 -2.59 7.81 -10.84
N PHE A 148 -2.10 8.08 -9.65
CA PHE A 148 -2.55 9.21 -8.84
C PHE A 148 -1.37 9.89 -8.18
N GLU A 149 -1.53 11.17 -7.87
CA GLU A 149 -0.56 11.91 -7.08
C GLU A 149 -1.25 12.87 -6.13
N LYS A 150 -0.52 13.25 -5.08
CA LYS A 150 -0.96 14.25 -4.11
C LYS A 150 0.24 15.08 -3.71
N THR A 151 0.11 16.40 -3.77
CA THR A 151 1.20 17.34 -3.45
C THR A 151 0.87 18.28 -2.29
N ASP A 152 -0.38 18.38 -1.90
CA ASP A 152 -0.81 19.22 -0.76
C ASP A 152 -0.78 18.41 0.55
N LEU A 153 0.42 18.09 1.00
CA LEU A 153 0.62 17.22 2.17
C LEU A 153 0.59 17.95 3.50
#